data_6459daa2c27f2107afa7176c0833b9e8
#
_entry.id   6459daa2c27f2107afa7176c0833b9e8
#
_cell.length_a   1.000
_cell.length_b   1.000
_cell.length_c   1.000
_cell.angle_alpha   90.00
_cell.angle_beta   90.00
_cell.angle_gamma   90.00
#
_symmetry.space_group_name_H-M   'P 1'
#
loop_
_entity.id
_entity.type
_entity.pdbx_description
1 polymer ?
#
loop_
_entity_poly.entity_id
_entity_poly.type
_entity_poly.pdbx_seq_one_letter_code
_entity_poly.pdbx_strand_id
1 'polypeptide(L)'
;METFRTACYMDHFGRLIVLSSTQIPFHVRRIVGRALDIPASKVRVIKPRIGGGFGAKQTSVSEIYPAIVTWKTGRPSKMIFSRYESMICSSPRHEMEITVRAGADENGIIKAIDLYTLSNTGAYGEHSSTTVGLSGHKSIALYRHTEAYRFAFDVVYTNVQAAGAYRGYGATQGIFAVESAVNELAHKMGMDPVKVKEMNMPVEGGPLPGYPDVPYAQSCSMDRCMARAKEMLDWDSKYPCRDMGNGKVRGVGVAMAMQGSSIAGVDVGGADIKLNEDGSYTLALGCTDMGTGCDTVMAQIAADCLNTPMDNIVVFSVDTDISPYDSGSYASATTYTTGVAVMKACEELKKKICKLGAEMMEVDLSLIHISEPTRLALIS
;
A
#
# COMPACT_ATOMS: atom_id res chain seq x y z
N MET A 1 -3.23 6.86 14.46
CA MET A 1 -3.50 5.40 14.42
C MET A 1 -4.10 4.98 15.75
N GLU A 2 -5.14 4.15 15.74
CA GLU A 2 -5.67 3.51 16.95
C GLU A 2 -4.66 2.54 17.58
N THR A 3 -4.90 2.14 18.83
CA THR A 3 -4.11 1.08 19.47
C THR A 3 -4.53 -0.30 18.95
N PHE A 4 -3.63 -1.29 19.06
CA PHE A 4 -3.95 -2.66 18.65
C PHE A 4 -5.03 -3.26 19.53
N ARG A 5 -5.98 -3.97 18.90
CA ARG A 5 -7.11 -4.56 19.61
C ARG A 5 -7.69 -5.74 18.85
N THR A 6 -8.09 -6.75 19.61
CA THR A 6 -8.73 -7.97 19.11
C THR A 6 -9.73 -8.48 20.12
N ALA A 7 -10.86 -9.00 19.66
CA ALA A 7 -11.82 -9.73 20.46
C ALA A 7 -12.11 -11.09 19.82
N CYS A 8 -12.28 -12.11 20.65
CA CYS A 8 -12.55 -13.47 20.19
C CYS A 8 -13.73 -14.07 20.96
N TYR A 9 -14.51 -14.93 20.29
CA TYR A 9 -15.57 -15.72 20.88
C TYR A 9 -15.78 -17.01 20.07
N MET A 10 -16.44 -18.00 20.68
CA MET A 10 -16.88 -19.22 19.97
C MET A 10 -18.27 -19.01 19.40
N ASP A 11 -18.48 -19.38 18.13
CA ASP A 11 -19.83 -19.44 17.58
C ASP A 11 -20.55 -20.75 17.98
N HIS A 12 -21.82 -20.87 17.64
CA HIS A 12 -22.63 -22.04 17.96
C HIS A 12 -22.26 -23.30 17.16
N PHE A 13 -21.40 -23.18 16.14
CA PHE A 13 -20.82 -24.30 15.40
C PHE A 13 -19.46 -24.74 15.96
N GLY A 14 -19.02 -24.18 17.09
CA GLY A 14 -17.72 -24.46 17.70
C GLY A 14 -16.55 -23.94 16.87
N ARG A 15 -16.72 -22.79 16.19
CA ARG A 15 -15.69 -22.10 15.46
C ARG A 15 -15.22 -20.86 16.23
N LEU A 16 -13.94 -20.57 16.12
CA LEU A 16 -13.33 -19.37 16.70
C LEU A 16 -13.58 -18.16 15.78
N ILE A 17 -14.31 -17.19 16.30
CA ILE A 17 -14.51 -15.91 15.63
C ILE A 17 -13.49 -14.92 16.19
N VAL A 18 -12.75 -14.27 15.27
CA VAL A 18 -11.73 -13.26 15.59
C VAL A 18 -12.14 -11.93 14.98
N LEU A 19 -12.50 -10.98 15.84
CA LEU A 19 -12.74 -9.59 15.44
C LEU A 19 -11.43 -8.83 15.56
N SER A 20 -10.78 -8.53 14.45
CA SER A 20 -9.46 -7.90 14.45
C SER A 20 -9.39 -6.66 13.58
N SER A 21 -8.76 -5.63 14.13
CA SER A 21 -8.36 -4.43 13.42
C SER A 21 -7.04 -4.68 12.65
N THR A 22 -7.11 -5.48 11.59
CA THR A 22 -5.97 -5.95 10.80
C THR A 22 -6.06 -5.55 9.33
N GLN A 23 -4.89 -5.37 8.67
CA GLN A 23 -4.79 -5.16 7.23
C GLN A 23 -4.87 -6.47 6.42
N ILE A 24 -4.73 -7.63 7.09
CA ILE A 24 -4.47 -8.94 6.49
C ILE A 24 -5.37 -10.05 7.05
N PRO A 25 -6.72 -9.94 6.98
CA PRO A 25 -7.64 -10.88 7.64
C PRO A 25 -7.40 -12.34 7.28
N PHE A 26 -7.14 -12.67 6.01
CA PHE A 26 -6.86 -14.05 5.58
C PHE A 26 -5.53 -14.58 6.13
N HIS A 27 -4.52 -13.72 6.28
CA HIS A 27 -3.27 -14.11 6.91
C HIS A 27 -3.43 -14.31 8.42
N VAL A 28 -4.21 -13.45 9.09
CA VAL A 28 -4.56 -13.64 10.52
C VAL A 28 -5.26 -14.98 10.72
N ARG A 29 -6.24 -15.33 9.87
CA ARG A 29 -6.91 -16.64 9.89
C ARG A 29 -5.90 -17.79 9.86
N ARG A 30 -4.93 -17.72 8.93
CA ARG A 30 -3.89 -18.74 8.78
C ARG A 30 -2.93 -18.77 9.99
N ILE A 31 -2.51 -17.60 10.48
CA ILE A 31 -1.57 -17.47 11.60
C ILE A 31 -2.21 -18.01 12.88
N VAL A 32 -3.45 -17.62 13.18
CA VAL A 32 -4.20 -18.11 14.35
C VAL A 32 -4.43 -19.61 14.27
N GLY A 33 -4.82 -20.12 13.09
CA GLY A 33 -4.98 -21.57 12.88
C GLY A 33 -3.70 -22.34 13.18
N ARG A 34 -2.56 -21.87 12.67
CA ARG A 34 -1.24 -22.47 12.94
C ARG A 34 -0.83 -22.37 14.42
N ALA A 35 -1.03 -21.21 15.05
CA ALA A 35 -0.67 -21.01 16.46
C ALA A 35 -1.47 -21.89 17.41
N LEU A 36 -2.69 -22.26 17.06
CA LEU A 36 -3.57 -23.14 17.82
C LEU A 36 -3.51 -24.61 17.40
N ASP A 37 -2.77 -24.92 16.34
CA ASP A 37 -2.73 -26.23 15.70
C ASP A 37 -4.13 -26.76 15.31
N ILE A 38 -4.92 -25.88 14.66
CA ILE A 38 -6.27 -26.19 14.18
C ILE A 38 -6.44 -25.83 12.70
N PRO A 39 -7.35 -26.50 11.98
CA PRO A 39 -7.64 -26.16 10.60
C PRO A 39 -8.13 -24.72 10.44
N ALA A 40 -7.73 -24.02 9.39
CA ALA A 40 -8.18 -22.67 9.09
C ALA A 40 -9.72 -22.56 8.98
N SER A 41 -10.42 -23.64 8.61
CA SER A 41 -11.90 -23.72 8.59
C SER A 41 -12.54 -23.55 9.99
N LYS A 42 -11.78 -23.76 11.07
CA LYS A 42 -12.22 -23.50 12.45
C LYS A 42 -12.04 -22.05 12.90
N VAL A 43 -11.45 -21.21 12.07
CA VAL A 43 -11.19 -19.80 12.38
C VAL A 43 -11.91 -18.92 11.34
N ARG A 44 -12.72 -17.98 11.81
CA ARG A 44 -13.32 -16.92 10.99
C ARG A 44 -12.82 -15.57 11.49
N VAL A 45 -12.29 -14.76 10.58
CA VAL A 45 -11.80 -13.41 10.90
C VAL A 45 -12.72 -12.39 10.28
N ILE A 46 -13.20 -11.48 11.09
CA ILE A 46 -14.08 -10.38 10.69
C ILE A 46 -13.38 -9.06 10.99
N LYS A 47 -13.30 -8.20 9.98
CA LYS A 47 -12.73 -6.87 10.09
C LYS A 47 -13.78 -5.86 10.53
N PRO A 48 -13.68 -5.24 11.73
CA PRO A 48 -14.46 -4.06 12.10
C PRO A 48 -13.92 -2.81 11.38
N ARG A 49 -14.45 -1.64 11.70
CA ARG A 49 -13.82 -0.37 11.28
C ARG A 49 -12.45 -0.22 11.90
N ILE A 50 -11.49 0.30 11.11
CA ILE A 50 -10.07 0.37 11.48
C ILE A 50 -9.63 1.84 11.52
N GLY A 51 -9.04 2.25 12.61
CA GLY A 51 -8.49 3.59 12.84
C GLY A 51 -7.03 3.74 12.40
N GLY A 52 -6.73 3.35 11.15
CA GLY A 52 -5.41 3.41 10.54
C GLY A 52 -4.60 2.12 10.70
N GLY A 53 -3.79 1.81 9.70
CA GLY A 53 -2.89 0.65 9.69
C GLY A 53 -1.43 1.03 9.45
N PHE A 54 -1.17 1.77 8.37
CA PHE A 54 0.15 2.28 7.96
C PHE A 54 1.24 1.20 7.83
N GLY A 55 0.85 -0.07 7.60
CA GLY A 55 1.75 -1.22 7.59
C GLY A 55 1.94 -1.90 8.94
N ALA A 56 1.75 -1.21 10.06
CA ALA A 56 1.94 -1.79 11.39
C ALA A 56 0.93 -2.90 11.74
N LYS A 57 -0.17 -3.01 10.99
CA LYS A 57 -1.18 -4.07 11.11
C LYS A 57 -1.08 -5.11 9.98
N GLN A 58 0.07 -5.18 9.34
CA GLN A 58 0.40 -6.16 8.30
C GLN A 58 1.03 -7.44 8.89
N THR A 59 1.12 -7.52 10.20
CA THR A 59 1.49 -8.71 10.96
C THR A 59 0.45 -8.96 12.06
N SER A 60 0.43 -10.17 12.60
CA SER A 60 -0.42 -10.48 13.75
C SER A 60 0.27 -9.98 15.03
N VAL A 61 -0.34 -9.03 15.73
CA VAL A 61 0.22 -8.40 16.93
C VAL A 61 -0.57 -8.80 18.18
N SER A 62 -1.88 -8.61 18.18
CA SER A 62 -2.73 -8.85 19.35
C SER A 62 -3.67 -10.05 19.20
N GLU A 63 -3.73 -10.68 18.04
CA GLU A 63 -4.76 -11.65 17.68
C GLU A 63 -4.59 -13.00 18.39
N ILE A 64 -3.36 -13.47 18.52
CA ILE A 64 -3.07 -14.82 19.04
C ILE A 64 -3.46 -14.95 20.52
N TYR A 65 -3.25 -13.92 21.32
CA TYR A 65 -3.47 -13.99 22.78
C TYR A 65 -4.95 -14.23 23.15
N PRO A 66 -5.92 -13.41 22.73
CA PRO A 66 -7.32 -13.68 23.00
C PRO A 66 -7.82 -14.93 22.27
N ALA A 67 -7.27 -15.26 21.11
CA ALA A 67 -7.60 -16.50 20.39
C ALA A 67 -7.27 -17.74 21.21
N ILE A 68 -6.08 -17.81 21.83
CA ILE A 68 -5.68 -18.91 22.74
C ILE A 68 -6.62 -19.01 23.95
N VAL A 69 -6.90 -17.88 24.60
CA VAL A 69 -7.78 -17.86 25.77
C VAL A 69 -9.17 -18.36 25.42
N THR A 70 -9.77 -17.84 24.36
CA THR A 70 -11.11 -18.25 23.92
C THR A 70 -11.15 -19.71 23.49
N TRP A 71 -10.16 -20.17 22.72
CA TRP A 71 -10.12 -21.56 22.25
C TRP A 71 -9.98 -22.58 23.40
N LYS A 72 -9.15 -22.26 24.43
CA LYS A 72 -8.92 -23.15 25.57
C LYS A 72 -10.04 -23.12 26.58
N THR A 73 -10.72 -22.00 26.75
CA THR A 73 -11.73 -21.84 27.85
C THR A 73 -13.16 -21.88 27.35
N GLY A 74 -13.41 -21.73 26.06
CA GLY A 74 -14.74 -21.56 25.47
C GLY A 74 -15.38 -20.19 25.79
N ARG A 75 -14.71 -19.30 26.53
CA ARG A 75 -15.22 -18.01 26.94
C ARG A 75 -14.77 -16.89 26.00
N PRO A 76 -15.62 -15.88 25.75
CA PRO A 76 -15.20 -14.69 25.03
C PRO A 76 -14.03 -13.99 25.72
N SER A 77 -13.09 -13.49 24.93
CA SER A 77 -11.95 -12.74 25.43
C SER A 77 -11.65 -11.53 24.54
N LYS A 78 -11.00 -10.54 25.11
CA LYS A 78 -10.66 -9.30 24.42
C LYS A 78 -9.32 -8.78 24.93
N MET A 79 -8.47 -8.29 23.99
CA MET A 79 -7.23 -7.60 24.30
C MET A 79 -7.26 -6.23 23.63
N ILE A 80 -6.92 -5.19 24.38
CA ILE A 80 -6.78 -3.82 23.91
C ILE A 80 -5.47 -3.29 24.49
N PHE A 81 -4.51 -2.98 23.60
CA PHE A 81 -3.26 -2.37 24.04
C PHE A 81 -3.48 -0.90 24.40
N SER A 82 -2.79 -0.45 25.43
CA SER A 82 -2.56 0.97 25.67
C SER A 82 -1.70 1.56 24.55
N ARG A 83 -1.53 2.88 24.54
CA ARG A 83 -0.60 3.53 23.59
C ARG A 83 0.84 3.08 23.83
N TYR A 84 1.24 2.94 25.09
CA TYR A 84 2.56 2.48 25.47
C TYR A 84 2.81 1.04 24.98
N GLU A 85 1.90 0.12 25.27
CA GLU A 85 1.99 -1.27 24.80
C GLU A 85 1.99 -1.35 23.25
N SER A 86 1.19 -0.53 22.59
CA SER A 86 1.19 -0.47 21.11
C SER A 86 2.54 -0.04 20.54
N MET A 87 3.31 0.75 21.29
CA MET A 87 4.64 1.19 20.84
C MET A 87 5.74 0.15 21.12
N ILE A 88 5.64 -0.59 22.24
CA ILE A 88 6.69 -1.53 22.63
C ILE A 88 6.44 -2.98 22.22
N CYS A 89 5.20 -3.34 21.81
CA CYS A 89 4.81 -4.71 21.44
C CYS A 89 4.44 -4.85 19.95
N SER A 90 4.50 -3.79 19.15
CA SER A 90 4.25 -3.85 17.71
C SER A 90 5.55 -3.84 16.93
N SER A 91 5.46 -4.01 15.61
CA SER A 91 6.62 -4.00 14.73
C SER A 91 6.97 -2.57 14.30
N PRO A 92 8.05 -1.95 14.82
CA PRO A 92 8.48 -0.62 14.43
C PRO A 92 9.12 -0.59 13.06
N ARG A 93 9.43 0.61 12.57
CA ARG A 93 10.27 0.81 11.39
C ARG A 93 11.67 0.22 11.63
N HIS A 94 12.25 -0.43 10.60
CA HIS A 94 13.63 -0.90 10.64
C HIS A 94 14.61 0.25 10.90
N GLU A 95 15.46 0.08 11.89
CA GLU A 95 16.65 0.90 12.07
C GLU A 95 17.64 0.58 10.95
N MET A 96 18.22 1.61 10.33
CA MET A 96 19.15 1.44 9.22
C MET A 96 20.30 2.42 9.33
N GLU A 97 21.51 1.91 9.13
CA GLU A 97 22.70 2.68 8.84
C GLU A 97 22.98 2.59 7.34
N ILE A 98 23.01 3.74 6.66
CA ILE A 98 23.08 3.78 5.21
C ILE A 98 24.30 4.58 4.77
N THR A 99 25.18 3.94 3.99
CA THR A 99 26.32 4.58 3.36
C THR A 99 26.04 4.82 1.89
N VAL A 100 26.18 6.06 1.44
CA VAL A 100 26.01 6.44 0.04
C VAL A 100 27.30 7.05 -0.49
N ARG A 101 27.71 6.60 -1.69
CA ARG A 101 28.73 7.26 -2.51
C ARG A 101 28.07 7.62 -3.83
N ALA A 102 28.13 8.90 -4.19
CA ALA A 102 27.60 9.40 -5.45
C ALA A 102 28.71 10.08 -6.24
N GLY A 103 28.75 9.86 -7.54
CA GLY A 103 29.66 10.49 -8.47
C GLY A 103 28.90 11.19 -9.58
N ALA A 104 29.28 12.45 -9.86
CA ALA A 104 28.76 13.22 -10.97
C ALA A 104 29.91 13.70 -11.87
N ASP A 105 29.58 14.01 -13.12
CA ASP A 105 30.50 14.71 -14.01
C ASP A 105 30.56 16.21 -13.68
N GLU A 106 31.42 16.95 -14.35
CA GLU A 106 31.62 18.38 -14.16
C GLU A 106 30.36 19.25 -14.38
N ASN A 107 29.39 18.71 -15.13
CA ASN A 107 28.12 19.36 -15.41
C ASN A 107 27.02 19.04 -14.40
N GLY A 108 27.31 18.22 -13.37
CA GLY A 108 26.34 17.82 -12.35
C GLY A 108 25.45 16.64 -12.75
N ILE A 109 25.81 15.92 -13.83
CA ILE A 109 25.11 14.70 -14.23
C ILE A 109 25.61 13.52 -13.38
N ILE A 110 24.74 12.92 -12.59
CA ILE A 110 25.05 11.80 -11.70
C ILE A 110 25.27 10.53 -12.54
N LYS A 111 26.47 10.00 -12.49
CA LYS A 111 26.92 8.86 -13.27
C LYS A 111 27.00 7.56 -12.49
N ALA A 112 27.24 7.66 -11.17
CA ALA A 112 27.39 6.50 -10.32
C ALA A 112 26.76 6.69 -8.95
N ILE A 113 26.11 5.63 -8.45
CA ILE A 113 25.61 5.54 -7.07
C ILE A 113 26.00 4.20 -6.49
N ASP A 114 26.70 4.22 -5.36
CA ASP A 114 27.01 3.04 -4.54
C ASP A 114 26.30 3.21 -3.20
N LEU A 115 25.40 2.28 -2.88
CA LEU A 115 24.58 2.33 -1.68
C LEU A 115 24.75 1.02 -0.90
N TYR A 116 25.08 1.14 0.37
CA TYR A 116 25.10 0.02 1.31
C TYR A 116 24.18 0.31 2.50
N THR A 117 23.34 -0.65 2.87
CA THR A 117 22.43 -0.55 4.00
C THR A 117 22.67 -1.67 5.00
N LEU A 118 23.03 -1.33 6.24
CA LEU A 118 22.99 -2.24 7.38
C LEU A 118 21.70 -2.02 8.14
N SER A 119 20.92 -3.07 8.38
CA SER A 119 19.62 -2.96 9.03
C SER A 119 19.49 -3.90 10.22
N ASN A 120 18.93 -3.36 11.31
CA ASN A 120 18.53 -4.11 12.49
C ASN A 120 17.09 -4.61 12.33
N THR A 121 16.89 -5.94 12.27
CA THR A 121 15.54 -6.52 12.19
C THR A 121 14.96 -6.92 13.54
N GLY A 122 15.72 -6.79 14.63
CA GLY A 122 15.28 -7.24 15.95
C GLY A 122 15.29 -8.76 16.12
N ALA A 123 14.47 -9.27 17.02
CA ALA A 123 14.51 -10.68 17.44
C ALA A 123 13.98 -11.66 16.39
N TYR A 124 13.08 -11.23 15.50
CA TYR A 124 12.44 -12.05 14.49
C TYR A 124 12.50 -11.36 13.13
N GLY A 125 12.78 -12.05 12.09
CA GLY A 125 13.03 -11.47 10.76
C GLY A 125 11.78 -11.06 9.98
N GLU A 126 10.78 -10.42 10.61
CA GLU A 126 9.58 -9.93 9.93
C GLU A 126 9.91 -8.90 8.85
N HIS A 127 9.46 -9.11 7.63
CA HIS A 127 9.62 -8.18 6.50
C HIS A 127 11.07 -7.73 6.22
N SER A 128 12.09 -8.36 6.82
CA SER A 128 13.45 -7.86 6.91
C SER A 128 14.11 -7.56 5.56
N SER A 129 14.45 -8.58 4.78
CA SER A 129 15.14 -8.40 3.48
C SER A 129 14.32 -7.61 2.47
N THR A 130 13.00 -7.82 2.45
CA THR A 130 12.09 -7.11 1.55
C THR A 130 12.05 -5.61 1.85
N THR A 131 11.96 -5.25 3.15
CA THR A 131 11.97 -3.85 3.58
C THR A 131 13.30 -3.18 3.25
N VAL A 132 14.41 -3.85 3.57
CA VAL A 132 15.74 -3.28 3.35
C VAL A 132 16.05 -3.18 1.85
N GLY A 133 15.62 -4.14 1.05
CA GLY A 133 15.78 -4.12 -0.40
C GLY A 133 15.15 -2.87 -1.05
N LEU A 134 14.01 -2.40 -0.54
CA LEU A 134 13.38 -1.18 -1.07
C LEU A 134 14.15 0.10 -0.74
N SER A 135 15.08 0.09 0.22
CA SER A 135 15.92 1.26 0.49
C SER A 135 16.81 1.62 -0.72
N GLY A 136 17.31 0.61 -1.45
CA GLY A 136 18.05 0.84 -2.68
C GLY A 136 17.17 1.01 -3.92
N HIS A 137 16.26 0.07 -4.16
CA HIS A 137 15.45 0.08 -5.38
C HIS A 137 14.65 1.37 -5.61
N LYS A 138 14.16 2.00 -4.54
CA LYS A 138 13.33 3.22 -4.67
C LYS A 138 14.14 4.51 -4.66
N SER A 139 15.39 4.48 -4.25
CA SER A 139 16.25 5.66 -4.17
C SER A 139 17.13 5.84 -5.41
N ILE A 140 17.73 4.75 -5.92
CA ILE A 140 18.63 4.81 -7.09
C ILE A 140 17.88 5.21 -8.36
N ALA A 141 16.68 4.72 -8.57
CA ALA A 141 15.88 5.00 -9.75
C ALA A 141 15.45 6.47 -9.92
N LEU A 142 15.61 7.29 -8.88
CA LEU A 142 15.34 8.74 -8.94
C LEU A 142 16.36 9.51 -9.80
N TYR A 143 17.45 8.90 -10.21
CA TYR A 143 18.55 9.53 -10.95
C TYR A 143 18.78 8.82 -12.28
N ARG A 144 18.06 9.25 -13.33
CA ARG A 144 17.95 8.57 -14.64
C ARG A 144 19.26 8.36 -15.40
N HIS A 145 20.28 9.19 -15.13
CA HIS A 145 21.56 9.15 -15.84
C HIS A 145 22.62 8.26 -15.17
N THR A 146 22.23 7.55 -14.09
CA THR A 146 23.13 6.64 -13.40
C THR A 146 23.48 5.45 -14.29
N GLU A 147 24.71 5.40 -14.75
CA GLU A 147 25.26 4.35 -15.64
C GLU A 147 25.81 3.18 -14.83
N ALA A 148 26.43 3.49 -13.67
CA ALA A 148 26.97 2.51 -12.76
C ALA A 148 26.28 2.61 -11.39
N TYR A 149 25.66 1.53 -10.95
CA TYR A 149 25.07 1.48 -9.62
C TYR A 149 25.36 0.16 -8.94
N ARG A 150 25.55 0.24 -7.64
CA ARG A 150 25.64 -0.91 -6.75
C ARG A 150 24.72 -0.69 -5.57
N PHE A 151 23.95 -1.73 -5.21
CA PHE A 151 23.20 -1.78 -3.98
C PHE A 151 23.50 -3.10 -3.28
N ALA A 152 23.95 -3.00 -2.03
CA ALA A 152 24.16 -4.15 -1.15
C ALA A 152 23.57 -3.85 0.23
N PHE A 153 23.15 -4.89 0.94
CA PHE A 153 22.65 -4.74 2.28
C PHE A 153 22.90 -5.98 3.14
N ASP A 154 23.01 -5.77 4.43
CA ASP A 154 22.97 -6.79 5.46
C ASP A 154 21.81 -6.54 6.43
N VAL A 155 21.19 -7.62 6.89
CA VAL A 155 20.12 -7.57 7.89
C VAL A 155 20.55 -8.43 9.08
N VAL A 156 20.63 -7.84 10.25
CA VAL A 156 21.12 -8.51 11.45
C VAL A 156 20.02 -8.69 12.48
N TYR A 157 20.02 -9.85 13.14
CA TYR A 157 19.19 -10.13 14.29
C TYR A 157 19.79 -9.51 15.55
N THR A 158 18.93 -8.98 16.41
CA THR A 158 19.30 -8.43 17.70
C THR A 158 18.24 -8.75 18.76
N ASN A 159 18.51 -8.42 20.02
CA ASN A 159 17.59 -8.65 21.13
C ASN A 159 16.58 -7.52 21.36
N VAL A 160 16.29 -6.71 20.33
CA VAL A 160 15.26 -5.69 20.40
C VAL A 160 13.96 -6.16 19.76
N GLN A 161 12.94 -5.37 19.85
CA GLN A 161 11.63 -5.55 19.22
C GLN A 161 11.78 -5.85 17.73
N ALA A 162 11.02 -6.84 17.23
CA ALA A 162 11.04 -7.20 15.83
C ALA A 162 10.56 -6.03 14.95
N ALA A 163 11.41 -5.59 14.04
CA ALA A 163 11.04 -4.56 13.07
C ALA A 163 10.16 -5.14 11.96
N GLY A 164 9.23 -4.35 11.45
CA GLY A 164 8.27 -4.81 10.44
C GLY A 164 7.91 -3.76 9.41
N ALA A 165 6.77 -3.95 8.78
CA ALA A 165 6.25 -3.03 7.80
C ALA A 165 5.80 -1.71 8.43
N TYR A 166 6.29 -0.60 7.93
CA TYR A 166 5.80 0.73 8.29
C TYR A 166 5.88 1.67 7.08
N ARG A 167 4.96 2.64 7.00
CA ARG A 167 4.74 3.57 5.88
C ARG A 167 6.01 3.93 5.12
N GLY A 168 6.08 3.58 3.82
CA GLY A 168 7.25 3.71 2.96
C GLY A 168 8.15 2.47 2.87
N TYR A 169 8.06 1.52 3.82
CA TYR A 169 8.62 0.17 3.74
C TYR A 169 10.10 0.12 3.29
N GLY A 170 10.96 0.88 3.96
CA GLY A 170 12.39 1.01 3.65
C GLY A 170 12.74 2.09 2.63
N ALA A 171 11.87 2.39 1.67
CA ALA A 171 12.10 3.44 0.68
C ALA A 171 12.39 4.81 1.33
N THR A 172 11.67 5.16 2.39
CA THR A 172 11.86 6.45 3.09
C THR A 172 13.27 6.64 3.64
N GLN A 173 13.87 5.57 4.19
CA GLN A 173 15.24 5.61 4.72
C GLN A 173 16.26 5.75 3.59
N GLY A 174 16.12 4.94 2.53
CA GLY A 174 17.03 4.99 1.39
C GLY A 174 16.95 6.30 0.62
N ILE A 175 15.74 6.81 0.39
CA ILE A 175 15.54 8.10 -0.27
C ILE A 175 16.12 9.25 0.57
N PHE A 176 15.91 9.24 1.88
CA PHE A 176 16.54 10.23 2.76
C PHE A 176 18.07 10.24 2.63
N ALA A 177 18.69 9.06 2.63
CA ALA A 177 20.13 8.94 2.52
C ALA A 177 20.66 9.41 1.15
N VAL A 178 20.05 8.96 0.05
CA VAL A 178 20.46 9.34 -1.31
C VAL A 178 20.21 10.81 -1.59
N GLU A 179 19.04 11.34 -1.22
CA GLU A 179 18.71 12.77 -1.40
C GLU A 179 19.64 13.67 -0.60
N SER A 180 20.02 13.26 0.62
CA SER A 180 21.01 13.98 1.43
C SER A 180 22.39 13.97 0.77
N ALA A 181 22.86 12.81 0.28
CA ALA A 181 24.13 12.69 -0.41
C ALA A 181 24.18 13.54 -1.71
N VAL A 182 23.08 13.58 -2.46
CA VAL A 182 23.00 14.43 -3.67
C VAL A 182 22.98 15.91 -3.32
N ASN A 183 22.32 16.32 -2.23
CA ASN A 183 22.39 17.70 -1.76
C ASN A 183 23.81 18.09 -1.37
N GLU A 184 24.55 17.22 -0.66
CA GLU A 184 25.95 17.46 -0.30
C GLU A 184 26.86 17.50 -1.54
N LEU A 185 26.62 16.61 -2.53
CA LEU A 185 27.35 16.62 -3.80
C LEU A 185 27.13 17.93 -4.55
N ALA A 186 25.88 18.38 -4.69
CA ALA A 186 25.54 19.66 -5.32
C ALA A 186 26.25 20.83 -4.61
N HIS A 187 26.23 20.84 -3.28
CA HIS A 187 26.92 21.87 -2.50
C HIS A 187 28.45 21.87 -2.72
N LYS A 188 29.08 20.70 -2.74
CA LYS A 188 30.53 20.57 -3.04
C LYS A 188 30.87 21.06 -4.45
N MET A 189 29.96 20.93 -5.40
CA MET A 189 30.11 21.41 -6.78
C MET A 189 29.77 22.90 -6.92
N GLY A 190 29.30 23.58 -5.87
CA GLY A 190 28.82 24.96 -5.93
C GLY A 190 27.54 25.13 -6.73
N MET A 191 26.73 24.08 -6.87
CA MET A 191 25.48 24.04 -7.64
C MET A 191 24.25 24.08 -6.72
N ASP A 192 23.17 24.65 -7.25
CA ASP A 192 21.86 24.54 -6.61
C ASP A 192 21.39 23.08 -6.65
N PRO A 193 21.05 22.42 -5.50
CA PRO A 193 20.59 21.05 -5.48
C PRO A 193 19.32 20.79 -6.29
N VAL A 194 18.45 21.79 -6.44
CA VAL A 194 17.26 21.67 -7.28
C VAL A 194 17.67 21.58 -8.75
N LYS A 195 18.64 22.38 -9.19
CA LYS A 195 19.17 22.27 -10.57
C LYS A 195 19.79 20.90 -10.85
N VAL A 196 20.58 20.38 -9.91
CA VAL A 196 21.13 19.04 -10.03
C VAL A 196 20.02 17.98 -10.12
N LYS A 197 18.96 18.10 -9.33
CA LYS A 197 17.80 17.18 -9.40
C LYS A 197 17.03 17.33 -10.71
N GLU A 198 16.76 18.54 -11.18
CA GLU A 198 16.07 18.80 -12.46
C GLU A 198 16.80 18.15 -13.66
N MET A 199 18.12 18.18 -13.68
CA MET A 199 18.91 17.54 -14.73
C MET A 199 18.88 16.00 -14.68
N ASN A 200 18.75 15.44 -13.50
CA ASN A 200 18.91 14.00 -13.24
C ASN A 200 17.60 13.26 -12.98
N MET A 201 16.50 13.93 -12.67
CA MET A 201 15.23 13.32 -12.28
C MET A 201 14.60 12.44 -13.36
N PRO A 202 13.74 11.48 -13.03
CA PRO A 202 12.98 10.72 -13.99
C PRO A 202 12.09 11.63 -14.84
N VAL A 203 11.98 11.31 -16.11
CA VAL A 203 11.07 11.95 -17.06
C VAL A 203 10.32 10.88 -17.84
N GLU A 204 9.16 11.21 -18.37
CA GLU A 204 8.39 10.30 -19.21
C GLU A 204 9.22 9.82 -20.41
N GLY A 205 9.21 8.51 -20.66
CA GLY A 205 10.04 7.87 -21.68
C GLY A 205 11.52 7.75 -21.32
N GLY A 206 11.97 8.33 -20.19
CA GLY A 206 13.35 8.27 -19.73
C GLY A 206 13.69 6.96 -18.99
N PRO A 207 14.99 6.60 -18.90
CA PRO A 207 15.42 5.36 -18.28
C PRO A 207 15.15 5.34 -16.76
N LEU A 208 14.91 4.13 -16.24
CA LEU A 208 14.76 3.84 -14.83
C LEU A 208 15.88 2.88 -14.37
N PRO A 209 17.00 3.39 -13.87
CA PRO A 209 18.09 2.55 -13.36
C PRO A 209 17.62 1.60 -12.25
N GLY A 210 18.06 0.34 -12.30
CA GLY A 210 17.66 -0.68 -11.32
C GLY A 210 16.33 -1.39 -11.61
N TYR A 211 15.67 -1.09 -12.73
CA TYR A 211 14.42 -1.74 -13.16
C TYR A 211 14.57 -2.40 -14.53
N PRO A 212 15.23 -3.57 -14.64
CA PRO A 212 15.49 -4.21 -15.93
C PRO A 212 14.22 -4.61 -16.69
N ASP A 213 13.15 -4.98 -15.97
CA ASP A 213 11.89 -5.39 -16.57
C ASP A 213 11.00 -4.19 -17.01
N VAL A 214 11.27 -3.01 -16.49
CA VAL A 214 10.56 -1.76 -16.83
C VAL A 214 11.62 -0.66 -17.02
N PRO A 215 12.38 -0.72 -18.10
CA PRO A 215 13.58 0.11 -18.26
C PRO A 215 13.26 1.61 -18.49
N TYR A 216 12.00 1.94 -18.77
CA TYR A 216 11.59 3.32 -19.06
C TYR A 216 10.35 3.72 -18.26
N ALA A 217 10.32 4.96 -17.81
CA ALA A 217 9.15 5.55 -17.16
C ALA A 217 8.01 5.77 -18.18
N GLN A 218 6.95 4.99 -18.09
CA GLN A 218 5.80 5.09 -19.02
C GLN A 218 4.97 6.36 -18.78
N SER A 219 4.90 6.83 -17.54
CA SER A 219 4.24 8.07 -17.14
C SER A 219 5.02 8.71 -16.02
N CYS A 220 5.36 9.98 -16.17
CA CYS A 220 6.11 10.73 -15.17
C CYS A 220 5.78 12.22 -15.26
N SER A 221 5.54 12.85 -14.11
CA SER A 221 5.30 14.29 -14.00
C SER A 221 6.19 14.93 -12.92
N MET A 222 7.36 14.34 -12.65
CA MET A 222 8.30 14.83 -11.65
C MET A 222 8.75 16.26 -11.94
N ASP A 223 8.96 16.57 -13.21
CA ASP A 223 9.30 17.91 -13.71
C ASP A 223 8.25 18.96 -13.34
N ARG A 224 6.98 18.66 -13.58
CA ARG A 224 5.86 19.55 -13.21
C ARG A 224 5.71 19.66 -11.69
N CYS A 225 5.90 18.57 -10.95
CA CYS A 225 5.90 18.58 -9.50
C CYS A 225 7.05 19.46 -8.96
N MET A 226 8.24 19.34 -9.51
CA MET A 226 9.40 20.14 -9.12
C MET A 226 9.18 21.63 -9.41
N ALA A 227 8.72 21.98 -10.59
CA ALA A 227 8.41 23.35 -10.97
C ALA A 227 7.36 23.96 -10.02
N ARG A 228 6.31 23.23 -9.72
CA ARG A 228 5.26 23.69 -8.79
C ARG A 228 5.77 23.84 -7.35
N ALA A 229 6.61 22.91 -6.89
CA ALA A 229 7.21 23.00 -5.56
C ALA A 229 8.14 24.23 -5.43
N LYS A 230 8.94 24.52 -6.45
CA LYS A 230 9.79 25.73 -6.50
C LYS A 230 8.95 27.01 -6.42
N GLU A 231 7.89 27.11 -7.21
CA GLU A 231 6.97 28.23 -7.20
C GLU A 231 6.33 28.42 -5.80
N MET A 232 5.75 27.34 -5.25
CA MET A 232 5.08 27.39 -3.94
C MET A 232 6.02 27.78 -2.79
N LEU A 233 7.28 27.33 -2.86
CA LEU A 233 8.31 27.68 -1.88
C LEU A 233 8.90 29.07 -2.10
N ASP A 234 8.75 29.67 -3.28
CA ASP A 234 9.51 30.83 -3.70
C ASP A 234 11.02 30.56 -3.55
N TRP A 235 11.46 29.46 -4.20
CA TRP A 235 12.79 28.88 -4.03
C TRP A 235 13.90 29.89 -4.27
N ASP A 236 13.87 30.57 -5.42
CA ASP A 236 14.96 31.47 -5.85
C ASP A 236 15.21 32.64 -4.90
N SER A 237 14.18 33.07 -4.14
CA SER A 237 14.32 34.14 -3.13
C SER A 237 14.73 33.62 -1.75
N LYS A 238 14.54 32.35 -1.46
CA LYS A 238 14.70 31.78 -0.10
C LYS A 238 15.89 30.83 0.05
N TYR A 239 16.38 30.27 -1.06
CA TYR A 239 17.53 29.36 -1.03
C TYR A 239 18.85 30.15 -0.94
N PRO A 240 19.87 29.67 -0.19
CA PRO A 240 19.87 28.48 0.67
C PRO A 240 19.16 28.69 2.01
N CYS A 241 19.11 29.90 2.50
CA CYS A 241 18.43 30.25 3.74
C CYS A 241 18.18 31.75 3.83
N ARG A 242 17.26 32.13 4.71
CA ARG A 242 16.91 33.52 4.99
C ARG A 242 17.10 33.84 6.47
N ASP A 243 17.79 34.89 6.78
CA ASP A 243 17.83 35.44 8.14
C ASP A 243 16.47 36.07 8.48
N MET A 244 15.86 35.58 9.55
CA MET A 244 14.54 35.98 10.03
C MET A 244 14.66 37.03 11.14
N GLY A 245 15.90 37.47 11.51
CA GLY A 245 16.20 38.30 12.67
C GLY A 245 16.17 37.54 14.00
N ASN A 246 16.61 38.16 15.05
CA ASN A 246 16.65 37.61 16.43
C ASN A 246 17.39 36.25 16.53
N GLY A 247 18.43 36.04 15.73
CA GLY A 247 19.23 34.82 15.72
C GLY A 247 18.53 33.62 15.13
N LYS A 248 17.42 33.81 14.41
CA LYS A 248 16.69 32.74 13.71
C LYS A 248 17.01 32.75 12.22
N VAL A 249 17.28 31.54 11.66
CA VAL A 249 17.49 31.33 10.25
C VAL A 249 16.44 30.31 9.74
N ARG A 250 15.83 30.58 8.60
CA ARG A 250 14.93 29.70 7.92
C ARG A 250 15.63 29.07 6.69
N GLY A 251 15.87 27.78 6.72
CA GLY A 251 16.33 27.04 5.58
C GLY A 251 15.16 26.52 4.73
N VAL A 252 15.44 26.26 3.47
CA VAL A 252 14.52 25.58 2.53
C VAL A 252 15.22 24.36 1.94
N GLY A 253 14.45 23.32 1.63
CA GLY A 253 14.95 22.09 1.01
C GLY A 253 13.89 21.43 0.14
N VAL A 254 14.35 20.73 -0.87
CA VAL A 254 13.52 19.94 -1.79
C VAL A 254 14.13 18.54 -1.92
N ALA A 255 13.29 17.54 -1.86
CA ALA A 255 13.65 16.14 -2.10
C ALA A 255 12.69 15.50 -3.09
N MET A 256 13.20 14.57 -3.88
CA MET A 256 12.40 13.70 -4.74
C MET A 256 12.05 12.43 -3.99
N ALA A 257 10.92 11.84 -4.33
CA ALA A 257 10.53 10.53 -3.78
C ALA A 257 9.72 9.74 -4.80
N MET A 258 9.82 8.42 -4.70
CA MET A 258 8.96 7.50 -5.44
C MET A 258 8.51 6.36 -4.53
N GLN A 259 7.35 5.81 -4.85
CA GLN A 259 6.82 4.61 -4.21
C GLN A 259 6.21 3.70 -5.29
N GLY A 260 6.40 2.40 -5.16
CA GLY A 260 5.75 1.41 -6.00
C GLY A 260 4.36 1.07 -5.48
N SER A 261 3.45 0.72 -6.39
CA SER A 261 2.15 0.15 -6.06
C SER A 261 2.18 -1.34 -6.39
N SER A 262 1.75 -2.18 -5.44
CA SER A 262 1.71 -3.63 -5.58
C SER A 262 3.10 -4.31 -5.56
N ILE A 263 3.10 -5.60 -5.25
CA ILE A 263 4.27 -6.48 -5.34
C ILE A 263 3.96 -7.51 -6.43
N ALA A 264 4.67 -7.41 -7.55
CA ALA A 264 4.47 -8.28 -8.70
C ALA A 264 4.60 -9.77 -8.31
N GLY A 265 3.65 -10.61 -8.76
CA GLY A 265 3.64 -12.04 -8.48
C GLY A 265 3.24 -12.44 -7.05
N VAL A 266 2.94 -11.48 -6.17
CA VAL A 266 2.59 -11.73 -4.76
C VAL A 266 1.19 -11.22 -4.42
N ASP A 267 0.86 -9.98 -4.80
CA ASP A 267 -0.40 -9.37 -4.44
C ASP A 267 -1.56 -9.92 -5.27
N VAL A 268 -2.62 -10.33 -4.58
CA VAL A 268 -3.85 -10.85 -5.16
C VAL A 268 -5.01 -10.06 -4.60
N GLY A 269 -5.87 -9.52 -5.46
CA GLY A 269 -7.13 -8.88 -5.12
C GLY A 269 -8.32 -9.78 -5.47
N GLY A 270 -9.32 -9.83 -4.61
CA GLY A 270 -10.56 -10.56 -4.82
C GLY A 270 -11.79 -9.68 -4.69
N ALA A 271 -12.75 -9.87 -5.61
CA ALA A 271 -14.05 -9.21 -5.58
C ALA A 271 -15.12 -10.14 -6.14
N ASP A 272 -16.26 -10.21 -5.45
CA ASP A 272 -17.48 -10.85 -5.93
C ASP A 272 -18.59 -9.82 -6.03
N ILE A 273 -19.38 -9.86 -7.11
CA ILE A 273 -20.52 -8.97 -7.27
C ILE A 273 -21.78 -9.76 -7.60
N LYS A 274 -22.87 -9.41 -6.94
CA LYS A 274 -24.19 -10.04 -7.08
C LYS A 274 -25.23 -8.98 -7.37
N LEU A 275 -26.09 -9.24 -8.36
CA LEU A 275 -27.33 -8.51 -8.56
C LEU A 275 -28.40 -9.01 -7.56
N ASN A 276 -29.02 -8.10 -6.85
CA ASN A 276 -30.10 -8.40 -5.92
C ASN A 276 -31.48 -8.29 -6.60
N GLU A 277 -32.53 -8.77 -5.93
CA GLU A 277 -33.89 -8.82 -6.45
C GLU A 277 -34.55 -7.43 -6.65
N ASP A 278 -34.01 -6.41 -5.97
CA ASP A 278 -34.47 -5.01 -6.07
C ASP A 278 -33.71 -4.18 -7.11
N GLY A 279 -32.80 -4.81 -7.87
CA GLY A 279 -31.94 -4.13 -8.84
C GLY A 279 -30.69 -3.50 -8.26
N SER A 280 -30.49 -3.56 -6.94
CA SER A 280 -29.22 -3.17 -6.31
C SER A 280 -28.14 -4.24 -6.47
N TYR A 281 -26.91 -3.91 -6.09
CA TYR A 281 -25.77 -4.84 -6.19
C TYR A 281 -25.09 -4.99 -4.84
N THR A 282 -24.73 -6.21 -4.49
CA THR A 282 -23.84 -6.49 -3.35
C THR A 282 -22.43 -6.76 -3.86
N LEU A 283 -21.48 -5.94 -3.44
CA LEU A 283 -20.05 -6.05 -3.75
C LEU A 283 -19.32 -6.59 -2.51
N ALA A 284 -18.88 -7.85 -2.56
CA ALA A 284 -18.06 -8.45 -1.52
C ALA A 284 -16.58 -8.30 -1.85
N LEU A 285 -15.81 -7.72 -0.93
CA LEU A 285 -14.40 -7.38 -1.09
C LEU A 285 -13.53 -8.18 -0.13
N GLY A 286 -12.37 -8.63 -0.62
CA GLY A 286 -11.34 -9.24 0.21
C GLY A 286 -10.37 -8.22 0.84
N CYS A 287 -10.30 -7.00 0.29
CA CYS A 287 -9.44 -5.94 0.79
C CYS A 287 -10.00 -5.22 2.02
N THR A 288 -9.12 -4.57 2.76
CA THR A 288 -9.45 -3.93 4.04
C THR A 288 -9.40 -2.41 3.94
N ASP A 289 -10.53 -1.74 4.22
CA ASP A 289 -10.52 -0.30 4.47
C ASP A 289 -10.01 0.00 5.89
N MET A 290 -8.91 0.71 5.97
CA MET A 290 -8.27 1.15 7.22
C MET A 290 -8.29 2.68 7.39
N GLY A 291 -9.25 3.36 6.73
CA GLY A 291 -9.33 4.81 6.62
C GLY A 291 -8.78 5.33 5.30
N THR A 292 -8.49 4.45 4.35
CA THR A 292 -8.04 4.79 2.99
C THR A 292 -9.20 5.13 2.06
N GLY A 293 -10.43 4.78 2.43
CA GLY A 293 -11.61 4.97 1.60
C GLY A 293 -11.76 3.92 0.50
N CYS A 294 -11.06 2.78 0.60
CA CYS A 294 -11.12 1.78 -0.46
C CYS A 294 -12.52 1.18 -0.63
N ASP A 295 -13.30 1.01 0.43
CA ASP A 295 -14.69 0.55 0.32
C ASP A 295 -15.50 1.49 -0.62
N THR A 296 -15.35 2.81 -0.46
CA THR A 296 -15.98 3.82 -1.32
C THR A 296 -15.42 3.79 -2.75
N VAL A 297 -14.10 3.73 -2.91
CA VAL A 297 -13.46 3.70 -4.23
C VAL A 297 -13.86 2.44 -5.02
N MET A 298 -13.96 1.28 -4.37
CA MET A 298 -14.43 0.05 -5.03
C MET A 298 -15.89 0.14 -5.44
N ALA A 299 -16.74 0.78 -4.62
CA ALA A 299 -18.13 1.07 -5.00
C ALA A 299 -18.22 1.99 -6.22
N GLN A 300 -17.38 3.03 -6.30
CA GLN A 300 -17.30 3.91 -7.46
C GLN A 300 -16.90 3.14 -8.73
N ILE A 301 -15.86 2.32 -8.65
CA ILE A 301 -15.42 1.49 -9.78
C ILE A 301 -16.55 0.55 -10.25
N ALA A 302 -17.25 -0.09 -9.31
CA ALA A 302 -18.37 -0.98 -9.64
C ALA A 302 -19.54 -0.21 -10.29
N ALA A 303 -19.88 0.96 -9.74
CA ALA A 303 -20.94 1.82 -10.26
C ALA A 303 -20.65 2.29 -11.70
N ASP A 304 -19.41 2.71 -11.97
CA ASP A 304 -18.98 3.11 -13.32
C ASP A 304 -19.05 1.94 -14.31
N CYS A 305 -18.53 0.76 -13.91
CA CYS A 305 -18.57 -0.42 -14.77
C CYS A 305 -19.97 -0.90 -15.12
N LEU A 306 -20.90 -0.84 -14.14
CA LEU A 306 -22.27 -1.30 -14.30
C LEU A 306 -23.22 -0.21 -14.82
N ASN A 307 -22.72 1.03 -14.95
CA ASN A 307 -23.51 2.20 -15.34
C ASN A 307 -24.73 2.40 -14.44
N THR A 308 -24.51 2.39 -13.11
CA THR A 308 -25.54 2.54 -12.08
C THR A 308 -25.13 3.59 -11.05
N PRO A 309 -26.06 4.26 -10.36
CA PRO A 309 -25.71 5.12 -9.22
C PRO A 309 -24.94 4.35 -8.13
N MET A 310 -23.99 5.03 -7.48
CA MET A 310 -23.20 4.43 -6.40
C MET A 310 -24.08 3.97 -5.22
N ASP A 311 -25.21 4.62 -4.97
CA ASP A 311 -26.16 4.27 -3.92
C ASP A 311 -26.79 2.88 -4.12
N ASN A 312 -26.75 2.34 -5.34
CA ASN A 312 -27.18 0.98 -5.64
C ASN A 312 -26.12 -0.07 -5.33
N ILE A 313 -24.91 0.32 -4.89
CA ILE A 313 -23.84 -0.61 -4.56
C ILE A 313 -23.71 -0.78 -3.05
N VAL A 314 -24.09 -1.94 -2.54
CA VAL A 314 -23.92 -2.32 -1.13
C VAL A 314 -22.58 -3.02 -0.96
N VAL A 315 -21.64 -2.35 -0.30
CA VAL A 315 -20.30 -2.91 -0.06
C VAL A 315 -20.29 -3.76 1.19
N PHE A 316 -19.80 -4.99 1.05
CA PHE A 316 -19.51 -5.91 2.14
C PHE A 316 -18.00 -6.12 2.20
N SER A 317 -17.34 -5.60 3.24
CA SER A 317 -15.88 -5.71 3.38
C SER A 317 -15.50 -6.53 4.60
N VAL A 318 -14.61 -7.28 4.45
CA VAL A 318 -13.90 -8.47 4.84
C VAL A 318 -14.50 -9.25 6.02
N ASP A 319 -15.02 -10.39 5.64
CA ASP A 319 -15.27 -11.53 6.47
C ASP A 319 -14.69 -12.76 5.75
N THR A 320 -13.77 -13.48 6.35
CA THR A 320 -13.04 -14.56 5.67
C THR A 320 -13.90 -15.77 5.27
N ASP A 321 -15.16 -15.82 5.67
CA ASP A 321 -16.10 -16.85 5.26
C ASP A 321 -16.92 -16.46 4.00
N ILE A 322 -17.09 -15.17 3.76
CA ILE A 322 -17.97 -14.64 2.72
C ILE A 322 -17.15 -13.93 1.63
N SER A 323 -16.15 -13.15 2.06
CA SER A 323 -15.31 -12.40 1.12
C SER A 323 -14.39 -13.30 0.30
N PRO A 324 -14.16 -13.01 -0.98
CA PRO A 324 -13.13 -13.67 -1.76
C PRO A 324 -11.74 -13.43 -1.17
N TYR A 325 -10.80 -14.33 -1.46
CA TYR A 325 -9.43 -14.18 -0.99
C TYR A 325 -8.77 -12.91 -1.53
N ASP A 326 -8.07 -12.22 -0.63
CA ASP A 326 -7.23 -11.07 -0.92
C ASP A 326 -5.97 -11.17 -0.06
N SER A 327 -4.83 -10.80 -0.60
CA SER A 327 -3.55 -10.88 0.14
C SER A 327 -3.47 -9.87 1.27
N GLY A 328 -4.25 -8.80 1.22
CA GLY A 328 -4.34 -7.76 2.23
C GLY A 328 -4.11 -6.34 1.69
N SER A 329 -4.48 -5.36 2.48
CA SER A 329 -4.35 -3.94 2.10
C SER A 329 -3.00 -3.38 2.55
N TYR A 330 -2.01 -3.45 1.67
CA TYR A 330 -0.64 -2.97 1.88
C TYR A 330 0.02 -2.62 0.54
N ALA A 331 1.30 -2.23 0.56
CA ALA A 331 2.12 -1.89 -0.62
C ALA A 331 1.47 -0.87 -1.58
N SER A 332 0.54 -0.04 -1.11
CA SER A 332 -0.25 0.89 -1.95
C SER A 332 -0.97 0.19 -3.12
N ALA A 333 -1.36 -1.09 -2.93
CA ALA A 333 -1.83 -1.96 -3.99
C ALA A 333 -3.37 -1.98 -4.15
N THR A 334 -4.11 -1.70 -3.08
CA THR A 334 -5.54 -2.01 -2.98
C THR A 334 -6.36 -1.46 -4.14
N THR A 335 -6.27 -0.16 -4.43
CA THR A 335 -7.04 0.46 -5.53
C THR A 335 -6.68 -0.14 -6.87
N TYR A 336 -5.41 -0.42 -7.11
CA TYR A 336 -4.95 -1.00 -8.37
C TYR A 336 -5.35 -2.48 -8.49
N THR A 337 -4.92 -3.31 -7.53
CA THR A 337 -5.07 -4.78 -7.62
C THR A 337 -6.53 -5.21 -7.42
N THR A 338 -7.17 -4.77 -6.32
CA THR A 338 -8.56 -5.13 -6.06
C THR A 338 -9.52 -4.37 -6.96
N GLY A 339 -9.19 -3.12 -7.37
CA GLY A 339 -9.97 -2.38 -8.36
C GLY A 339 -10.08 -3.09 -9.70
N VAL A 340 -8.98 -3.69 -10.19
CA VAL A 340 -9.01 -4.53 -11.41
C VAL A 340 -9.87 -5.78 -11.19
N ALA A 341 -9.84 -6.39 -10.01
CA ALA A 341 -10.72 -7.53 -9.70
C ALA A 341 -12.20 -7.12 -9.72
N VAL A 342 -12.54 -5.95 -9.16
CA VAL A 342 -13.90 -5.38 -9.22
C VAL A 342 -14.32 -5.14 -10.66
N MET A 343 -13.49 -4.50 -11.47
CA MET A 343 -13.78 -4.27 -12.90
C MET A 343 -14.10 -5.58 -13.61
N LYS A 344 -13.24 -6.60 -13.47
CA LYS A 344 -13.46 -7.91 -14.09
C LYS A 344 -14.75 -8.58 -13.65
N ALA A 345 -15.04 -8.57 -12.34
CA ALA A 345 -16.27 -9.13 -11.80
C ALA A 345 -17.52 -8.42 -12.34
N CYS A 346 -17.49 -7.08 -12.41
CA CYS A 346 -18.57 -6.27 -12.97
C CYS A 346 -18.77 -6.52 -14.47
N GLU A 347 -17.68 -6.61 -15.24
CA GLU A 347 -17.74 -6.90 -16.66
C GLU A 347 -18.37 -8.29 -16.94
N GLU A 348 -18.01 -9.30 -16.16
CA GLU A 348 -18.60 -10.63 -16.28
C GLU A 348 -20.08 -10.66 -15.89
N LEU A 349 -20.48 -9.95 -14.85
CA LEU A 349 -21.88 -9.81 -14.46
C LEU A 349 -22.65 -9.05 -15.54
N LYS A 350 -22.13 -7.93 -16.06
CA LYS A 350 -22.75 -7.14 -17.12
C LYS A 350 -23.02 -7.97 -18.38
N LYS A 351 -22.05 -8.81 -18.80
CA LYS A 351 -22.25 -9.75 -19.92
C LYS A 351 -23.44 -10.68 -19.67
N LYS A 352 -23.56 -11.22 -18.46
CA LYS A 352 -24.68 -12.12 -18.09
C LYS A 352 -26.02 -11.39 -18.10
N ILE A 353 -26.05 -10.16 -17.54
CA ILE A 353 -27.27 -9.34 -17.52
C ILE A 353 -27.69 -8.98 -18.95
N CYS A 354 -26.76 -8.52 -19.81
CA CYS A 354 -27.05 -8.18 -21.18
C CYS A 354 -27.55 -9.40 -21.98
N LYS A 355 -26.94 -10.56 -21.78
CA LYS A 355 -27.39 -11.80 -22.44
C LYS A 355 -28.82 -12.18 -22.04
N LEU A 356 -29.12 -12.18 -20.75
CA LEU A 356 -30.47 -12.49 -20.26
C LEU A 356 -31.47 -11.43 -20.75
N GLY A 357 -31.11 -10.15 -20.74
CA GLY A 357 -31.94 -9.07 -21.27
C GLY A 357 -32.23 -9.23 -22.76
N ALA A 358 -31.27 -9.66 -23.57
CA ALA A 358 -31.47 -9.97 -24.98
C ALA A 358 -32.48 -11.09 -25.20
N GLU A 359 -32.32 -12.18 -24.44
CA GLU A 359 -33.25 -13.32 -24.44
C GLU A 359 -34.66 -12.91 -24.05
N MET A 360 -34.83 -12.11 -22.97
CA MET A 360 -36.13 -11.63 -22.48
C MET A 360 -36.84 -10.65 -23.43
N MET A 361 -36.08 -9.85 -24.16
CA MET A 361 -36.58 -8.86 -25.11
C MET A 361 -36.68 -9.42 -26.56
N GLU A 362 -36.29 -10.66 -26.76
CA GLU A 362 -36.26 -11.32 -28.08
C GLU A 362 -35.48 -10.50 -29.14
N VAL A 363 -34.35 -9.88 -28.76
CA VAL A 363 -33.51 -9.07 -29.62
C VAL A 363 -32.09 -9.60 -29.69
N ASP A 364 -31.34 -9.17 -30.73
CA ASP A 364 -29.93 -9.49 -30.83
C ASP A 364 -29.12 -8.80 -29.71
N LEU A 365 -28.13 -9.49 -29.16
CA LEU A 365 -27.27 -8.97 -28.09
C LEU A 365 -26.59 -7.65 -28.47
N SER A 366 -26.26 -7.45 -29.76
CA SER A 366 -25.66 -6.21 -30.26
C SER A 366 -26.55 -4.97 -30.07
N LEU A 367 -27.87 -5.15 -29.96
CA LEU A 367 -28.83 -4.07 -29.79
C LEU A 367 -28.96 -3.62 -28.34
N ILE A 368 -28.59 -4.47 -27.37
CA ILE A 368 -28.67 -4.15 -25.92
C ILE A 368 -27.72 -3.02 -25.54
N HIS A 369 -26.57 -2.90 -26.20
CA HIS A 369 -25.59 -1.87 -25.94
C HIS A 369 -25.98 -0.49 -26.50
N ILE A 370 -26.99 -0.43 -27.34
CA ILE A 370 -27.47 0.78 -28.01
C ILE A 370 -28.67 1.39 -27.29
N SER A 371 -29.37 0.61 -26.43
CA SER A 371 -30.55 1.08 -25.70
C SER A 371 -30.15 2.00 -24.54
N GLU A 372 -30.78 3.17 -24.46
CA GLU A 372 -30.62 4.07 -23.32
C GLU A 372 -30.98 3.40 -21.98
N PRO A 373 -30.39 3.83 -20.86
CA PRO A 373 -30.65 3.26 -19.52
C PRO A 373 -32.13 3.19 -19.12
N THR A 374 -32.97 4.04 -19.72
CA THR A 374 -34.39 4.16 -19.47
C THR A 374 -35.20 2.90 -19.82
N ARG A 375 -34.73 2.03 -20.70
CA ARG A 375 -35.47 0.81 -21.09
C ARG A 375 -35.24 -0.38 -20.17
N LEU A 376 -34.08 -0.45 -19.48
CA LEU A 376 -33.82 -1.49 -18.47
C LEU A 376 -34.66 -1.28 -17.17
N ALA A 377 -35.05 -0.04 -16.88
CA ALA A 377 -35.92 0.29 -15.73
C ALA A 377 -37.39 -0.07 -15.95
N LEU A 378 -37.77 -0.49 -17.17
CA LEU A 378 -39.19 -0.86 -17.51
C LEU A 378 -39.44 -2.38 -17.46
N ILE A 379 -38.46 -3.18 -17.05
CA ILE A 379 -38.55 -4.65 -16.93
C ILE A 379 -38.62 -5.08 -15.44
N SER A 380 -38.84 -4.14 -14.52
CA SER A 380 -39.11 -4.43 -13.10
C SER A 380 -40.61 -4.51 -12.82
#